data_bf10ec1d0a43698b055b65fddb05f8f6
#
_entry.id   bf10ec1d0a43698b055b65fddb05f8f6
#
_cell.length_a   1.000
_cell.length_b   1.000
_cell.length_c   1.000
_cell.angle_alpha   90.00
_cell.angle_beta   90.00
_cell.angle_gamma   90.00
#
_symmetry.space_group_name_H-M   'P 1'
#
loop_
_entity.id
_entity.type
_entity.pdbx_description
1 polymer ?
#
loop_
_entity_poly.entity_id
_entity_poly.type
_entity_poly.pdbx_seq_one_letter_code
_entity_poly.pdbx_strand_id
1 'polypeptide(L)'
;MRRVVPWLVVAAVVLAYPVTTLARGEPSFPTRDECVRPATTDGDIDAVFGYFDSESEAASVRDHALEVGFTGTEMEWNACGRLRVAVGGIPTLAVGNEFVEEARSVGFEVTLEQAAG
;
A
#
# COMPACT_ATOMS: atom_id res chain seq x y z
N MET A 1 -9.56 -34.13 9.23
CA MET A 1 -8.43 -34.19 9.86
C MET A 1 -7.34 -33.57 9.12
N ARG A 2 -7.06 -33.92 7.95
CA ARG A 2 -6.00 -33.33 7.23
C ARG A 2 -6.07 -31.87 7.14
N ARG A 3 -7.25 -31.28 7.12
CA ARG A 3 -7.34 -29.85 7.02
C ARG A 3 -6.96 -29.15 8.27
N VAL A 4 -7.07 -29.81 9.40
CA VAL A 4 -6.77 -29.17 10.66
C VAL A 4 -5.28 -28.87 10.77
N VAL A 5 -4.45 -29.77 10.30
CA VAL A 5 -3.01 -29.58 10.39
C VAL A 5 -2.54 -28.33 9.64
N PRO A 6 -2.92 -28.16 8.37
CA PRO A 6 -2.52 -26.94 7.67
C PRO A 6 -3.03 -25.68 8.33
N TRP A 7 -4.21 -25.76 8.91
CA TRP A 7 -4.75 -24.60 9.57
C TRP A 7 -3.93 -24.22 10.78
N LEU A 8 -3.51 -25.19 11.55
CA LEU A 8 -2.70 -24.93 12.71
C LEU A 8 -1.36 -24.31 12.32
N VAL A 9 -0.78 -24.77 11.25
CA VAL A 9 0.47 -24.24 10.78
C VAL A 9 0.32 -22.80 10.36
N VAL A 10 -0.74 -22.51 9.62
CA VAL A 10 -0.99 -21.15 9.16
C VAL A 10 -1.20 -20.22 10.34
N ALA A 11 -1.96 -20.67 11.33
CA ALA A 11 -2.21 -19.85 12.50
C ALA A 11 -0.92 -19.55 13.24
N ALA A 12 -0.04 -20.53 13.35
CA ALA A 12 1.22 -20.32 14.03
C ALA A 12 2.07 -19.28 13.30
N VAL A 13 2.10 -19.36 11.99
CA VAL A 13 2.87 -18.41 11.20
C VAL A 13 2.33 -17.01 11.38
N VAL A 14 1.02 -16.88 11.36
CA VAL A 14 0.39 -15.56 11.50
C VAL A 14 0.70 -14.99 12.88
N LEU A 15 0.68 -15.81 13.91
CA LEU A 15 0.97 -15.31 15.23
C LEU A 15 2.42 -14.90 15.38
N ALA A 16 3.31 -15.64 14.78
CA ALA A 16 4.72 -15.32 14.87
C ALA A 16 5.08 -14.06 14.13
N TYR A 17 4.41 -13.81 13.02
CA TYR A 17 4.72 -12.68 12.22
C TYR A 17 4.58 -11.35 12.94
N PRO A 18 3.48 -11.04 13.57
CA PRO A 18 3.32 -9.77 14.26
C PRO A 18 4.37 -9.56 15.37
N VAL A 19 4.71 -10.61 16.04
CA VAL A 19 5.70 -10.50 17.10
C VAL A 19 7.05 -10.10 16.50
N THR A 20 7.43 -10.74 15.43
CA THR A 20 8.67 -10.43 14.77
C THR A 20 8.68 -9.00 14.25
N THR A 21 7.57 -8.58 13.70
CA THR A 21 7.45 -7.25 13.16
C THR A 21 7.58 -6.20 14.26
N LEU A 22 6.95 -6.46 15.38
CA LEU A 22 7.05 -5.52 16.48
C LEU A 22 8.46 -5.43 17.00
N ALA A 23 9.12 -6.55 17.09
CA ALA A 23 10.47 -6.55 17.60
C ALA A 23 11.40 -5.74 16.75
N ARG A 24 11.11 -5.77 15.41
CA ARG A 24 11.93 -5.09 14.61
C ARG A 24 11.52 -3.73 14.46
N GLY A 25 10.36 -3.39 14.56
CA GLY A 25 9.94 -2.11 14.31
C GLY A 25 10.39 -1.09 15.17
N GLU A 26 11.16 -1.36 16.09
CA GLU A 26 11.30 -0.57 16.94
C GLU A 26 11.97 0.52 16.65
N PRO A 27 12.62 0.90 16.46
CA PRO A 27 13.04 2.08 16.46
C PRO A 27 13.18 2.84 15.45
N SER A 28 12.92 2.72 14.79
CA SER A 28 13.67 3.02 14.12
C SER A 28 13.66 3.88 13.09
N PHE A 29 12.86 4.26 12.39
CA PHE A 29 13.01 5.04 11.23
C PHE A 29 12.13 6.22 11.32
N PRO A 30 12.57 7.25 11.91
CA PRO A 30 11.78 8.46 11.98
C PRO A 30 11.44 9.00 10.61
N THR A 31 12.29 8.73 9.66
CA THR A 31 12.01 9.28 8.35
C THR A 31 10.81 8.66 7.68
N ARG A 32 10.33 7.53 8.20
CA ARG A 32 9.19 6.96 7.59
C ARG A 32 7.99 7.85 7.64
N ASP A 33 7.80 8.57 8.71
CA ASP A 33 6.66 9.46 8.83
C ASP A 33 6.77 10.63 7.86
N GLU A 34 7.99 10.98 7.46
CA GLU A 34 8.13 12.05 6.51
C GLU A 34 7.80 11.61 5.11
N CYS A 35 7.95 10.33 4.82
CA CYS A 35 7.68 9.84 3.49
C CYS A 35 6.24 9.46 3.26
N VAL A 36 5.51 9.17 4.31
CA VAL A 36 4.13 8.76 4.19
C VAL A 36 3.26 9.79 4.91
N ARG A 37 2.40 10.46 4.19
CA ARG A 37 1.53 11.46 4.77
C ARG A 37 0.09 11.08 4.53
N PRO A 38 -0.59 10.55 5.52
CA PRO A 38 -1.99 10.16 5.34
C PRO A 38 -2.82 11.36 4.91
N ALA A 39 -3.74 11.15 4.02
CA ALA A 39 -4.60 12.21 3.53
C ALA A 39 -5.62 12.56 4.60
N THR A 40 -5.65 13.82 5.01
CA THR A 40 -6.59 14.27 6.01
C THR A 40 -7.49 15.38 5.51
N THR A 41 -7.19 15.95 4.35
CA THR A 41 -7.99 17.03 3.79
C THR A 41 -8.19 16.80 2.32
N ASP A 42 -9.18 17.49 1.73
CA ASP A 42 -9.40 17.41 0.31
C ASP A 42 -8.27 18.11 -0.44
N GLY A 43 -8.07 17.74 -1.66
CA GLY A 43 -7.08 18.35 -2.53
C GLY A 43 -5.81 17.53 -2.63
N ASP A 44 -5.35 17.30 -3.83
CA ASP A 44 -4.07 16.61 -4.10
C ASP A 44 -3.87 15.33 -3.29
N ILE A 45 -4.77 14.42 -3.44
CA ILE A 45 -4.70 13.13 -2.76
C ILE A 45 -4.16 12.08 -3.71
N ASP A 46 -3.26 11.23 -3.22
CA ASP A 46 -2.74 10.10 -3.98
C ASP A 46 -3.30 8.82 -3.39
N ALA A 47 -3.73 7.91 -4.26
CA ALA A 47 -4.17 6.59 -3.84
C ALA A 47 -3.00 5.65 -4.06
N VAL A 48 -2.42 5.15 -2.98
CA VAL A 48 -1.18 4.39 -3.04
C VAL A 48 -1.46 2.90 -2.90
N PHE A 49 -1.03 2.15 -3.92
CA PHE A 49 -1.20 0.71 -3.92
C PHE A 49 -0.12 0.03 -3.07
N GLY A 50 0.99 0.65 -2.87
CA GLY A 50 2.03 0.08 -2.02
C GLY A 50 3.40 0.68 -2.27
N TYR A 51 4.33 0.28 -1.43
CA TYR A 51 5.72 0.66 -1.54
C TYR A 51 6.54 -0.61 -1.72
N PHE A 52 7.49 -0.57 -2.63
CA PHE A 52 8.22 -1.76 -3.00
C PHE A 52 9.72 -1.48 -3.03
N ASP A 53 10.51 -2.51 -2.75
CA ASP A 53 11.96 -2.35 -2.76
C ASP A 53 12.55 -2.71 -4.11
N SER A 54 11.81 -3.40 -4.95
CA SER A 54 12.32 -3.76 -6.26
C SER A 54 11.44 -3.24 -7.37
N GLU A 55 12.07 -2.89 -8.48
CA GLU A 55 11.37 -2.37 -9.61
C GLU A 55 10.43 -3.41 -10.22
N SER A 56 10.83 -4.66 -10.21
CA SER A 56 9.99 -5.70 -10.80
C SER A 56 8.69 -5.90 -10.01
N GLU A 57 8.76 -5.81 -8.70
CA GLU A 57 7.55 -5.94 -7.90
C GLU A 57 6.63 -4.75 -8.13
N ALA A 58 7.19 -3.56 -8.12
CA ALA A 58 6.41 -2.35 -8.33
C ALA A 58 5.77 -2.35 -9.72
N ALA A 59 6.53 -2.75 -10.72
CA ALA A 59 6.02 -2.79 -12.09
C ALA A 59 4.90 -3.80 -12.22
N SER A 60 5.01 -4.93 -11.54
CA SER A 60 3.97 -5.95 -11.58
C SER A 60 2.64 -5.41 -11.01
N VAL A 61 2.72 -4.70 -9.90
CA VAL A 61 1.53 -4.13 -9.29
C VAL A 61 0.96 -3.02 -10.17
N ARG A 62 1.82 -2.15 -10.71
CA ARG A 62 1.38 -1.10 -11.60
C ARG A 62 0.67 -1.68 -12.82
N ASP A 63 1.26 -2.70 -13.44
CA ASP A 63 0.69 -3.28 -14.64
C ASP A 63 -0.65 -3.95 -14.36
N HIS A 64 -0.76 -4.61 -13.21
CA HIS A 64 -2.02 -5.23 -12.83
C HIS A 64 -3.09 -4.17 -12.57
N ALA A 65 -2.72 -3.07 -11.91
CA ALA A 65 -3.67 -1.99 -11.67
C ALA A 65 -4.16 -1.38 -12.99
N LEU A 66 -3.24 -1.19 -13.93
CA LEU A 66 -3.62 -0.66 -15.23
C LEU A 66 -4.54 -1.65 -15.96
N GLU A 67 -4.26 -2.95 -15.82
CA GLU A 67 -5.05 -3.94 -16.49
C GLU A 67 -6.48 -4.00 -15.98
N VAL A 68 -6.71 -3.80 -14.71
CA VAL A 68 -8.06 -3.83 -14.17
C VAL A 68 -8.76 -2.48 -14.25
N GLY A 69 -8.15 -1.50 -14.89
CA GLY A 69 -8.84 -0.25 -15.18
C GLY A 69 -8.40 0.99 -14.43
N PHE A 70 -7.40 0.90 -13.56
CA PHE A 70 -6.95 2.09 -12.85
C PHE A 70 -5.94 2.83 -13.72
N THR A 71 -6.46 3.56 -14.71
CA THR A 71 -5.60 4.33 -15.58
C THR A 71 -4.93 5.44 -14.78
N GLY A 72 -3.77 5.81 -15.16
CA GLY A 72 -3.04 6.83 -14.41
C GLY A 72 -2.17 6.27 -13.29
N THR A 73 -2.15 4.95 -13.12
CA THR A 73 -1.28 4.35 -12.11
C THR A 73 0.17 4.51 -12.55
N GLU A 74 0.98 5.05 -11.66
CA GLU A 74 2.39 5.29 -11.96
C GLU A 74 3.28 4.75 -10.87
N MET A 75 4.54 4.52 -11.24
CA MET A 75 5.54 4.02 -10.33
C MET A 75 6.60 5.07 -10.21
N GLU A 76 6.94 5.47 -9.00
CA GLU A 76 7.97 6.46 -8.81
C GLU A 76 8.73 6.26 -7.51
N TRP A 77 9.97 6.73 -7.47
CA TRP A 77 10.75 6.64 -6.25
C TRP A 77 10.31 7.75 -5.30
N ASN A 78 10.21 7.40 -4.02
CA ASN A 78 9.88 8.42 -3.05
C ASN A 78 11.17 8.89 -2.37
N ALA A 79 11.05 9.84 -1.48
CA ALA A 79 12.21 10.43 -0.83
C ALA A 79 12.94 9.47 0.09
N CYS A 80 12.31 8.38 0.47
CA CYS A 80 12.92 7.39 1.33
C CYS A 80 13.52 6.22 0.57
N GLY A 81 13.64 6.34 -0.72
CA GLY A 81 14.32 5.32 -1.51
C GLY A 81 13.50 4.10 -1.82
N ARG A 82 12.18 4.20 -1.77
CA ARG A 82 11.31 3.08 -2.11
C ARG A 82 10.47 3.43 -3.32
N LEU A 83 10.09 2.40 -4.08
CA LEU A 83 9.22 2.62 -5.22
C LEU A 83 7.77 2.63 -4.78
N ARG A 84 7.07 3.66 -5.18
CA ARG A 84 5.67 3.83 -4.82
C ARG A 84 4.83 3.63 -6.07
N VAL A 85 3.77 2.85 -5.97
CA VAL A 85 2.82 2.67 -7.06
C VAL A 85 1.53 3.36 -6.65
N ALA A 86 1.11 4.36 -7.39
CA ALA A 86 -0.01 5.20 -6.97
C ALA A 86 -0.73 5.86 -8.13
N VAL A 87 -1.94 6.32 -7.85
CA VAL A 87 -2.71 7.16 -8.76
C VAL A 87 -2.88 8.51 -8.07
N GLY A 88 -2.45 9.58 -8.71
CA GLY A 88 -2.55 10.90 -8.13
C GLY A 88 -3.73 11.68 -8.65
N GLY A 89 -3.85 12.91 -8.16
CA GLY A 89 -4.86 13.81 -8.68
C GLY A 89 -6.28 13.58 -8.18
N ILE A 90 -6.44 12.90 -7.05
CA ILE A 90 -7.76 12.69 -6.49
C ILE A 90 -8.17 13.95 -5.75
N PRO A 91 -9.30 14.57 -6.11
CA PRO A 91 -9.64 15.88 -5.57
C PRO A 91 -10.21 15.90 -4.17
N THR A 92 -10.89 14.88 -3.73
CA THR A 92 -11.52 14.89 -2.41
C THR A 92 -11.35 13.58 -1.71
N LEU A 93 -11.50 13.60 -0.38
CA LEU A 93 -11.46 12.39 0.39
C LEU A 93 -12.61 11.45 0.03
N ALA A 94 -13.76 11.99 -0.32
CA ALA A 94 -14.89 11.17 -0.71
C ALA A 94 -14.58 10.36 -1.97
N VAL A 95 -13.99 11.00 -2.97
CA VAL A 95 -13.59 10.31 -4.18
C VAL A 95 -12.49 9.30 -3.87
N GLY A 96 -11.56 9.67 -3.00
CA GLY A 96 -10.51 8.77 -2.58
C GLY A 96 -11.05 7.52 -1.91
N ASN A 97 -12.04 7.68 -1.06
CA ASN A 97 -12.63 6.54 -0.37
C ASN A 97 -13.37 5.63 -1.35
N GLU A 98 -14.00 6.21 -2.36
CA GLU A 98 -14.62 5.39 -3.40
C GLU A 98 -13.57 4.59 -4.15
N PHE A 99 -12.42 5.21 -4.42
CA PHE A 99 -11.33 4.54 -5.08
C PHE A 99 -10.84 3.36 -4.22
N VAL A 100 -10.70 3.57 -2.92
CA VAL A 100 -10.26 2.53 -2.01
C VAL A 100 -11.21 1.33 -2.06
N GLU A 101 -12.51 1.59 -2.06
CA GLU A 101 -13.49 0.52 -2.11
C GLU A 101 -13.47 -0.22 -3.42
N GLU A 102 -13.34 0.51 -4.50
CA GLU A 102 -13.29 -0.10 -5.80
C GLU A 102 -12.02 -0.96 -5.94
N ALA A 103 -10.91 -0.46 -5.46
CA ALA A 103 -9.66 -1.20 -5.51
C ALA A 103 -9.74 -2.46 -4.68
N ARG A 104 -10.38 -2.36 -3.51
CA ARG A 104 -10.54 -3.52 -2.65
C ARG A 104 -11.35 -4.61 -3.34
N SER A 105 -12.34 -4.23 -4.13
CA SER A 105 -13.18 -5.20 -4.80
C SER A 105 -12.40 -6.02 -5.83
N VAL A 106 -11.28 -5.54 -6.30
CA VAL A 106 -10.43 -6.28 -7.22
C VAL A 106 -9.13 -6.74 -6.59
N GLY A 107 -9.06 -6.73 -5.27
CA GLY A 107 -7.95 -7.34 -4.56
C GLY A 107 -6.81 -6.44 -4.15
N PHE A 108 -6.96 -5.13 -4.29
CA PHE A 108 -5.90 -4.21 -3.88
C PHE A 108 -6.21 -3.55 -2.55
N GLU A 109 -5.16 -3.34 -1.77
CA GLU A 109 -5.27 -2.57 -0.55
C GLU A 109 -4.69 -1.23 -0.85
N VAL A 110 -5.47 -0.19 -0.80
CA VAL A 110 -5.03 1.15 -1.16
C VAL A 110 -5.10 2.08 0.04
N THR A 111 -4.09 2.91 0.18
CA THR A 111 -4.04 3.91 1.24
C THR A 111 -4.06 5.29 0.61
N LEU A 112 -4.79 6.21 1.19
CA LEU A 112 -4.83 7.58 0.69
C LEU A 112 -3.77 8.42 1.38
N GLU A 113 -2.97 9.12 0.59
CA GLU A 113 -1.90 9.95 1.11
C GLU A 113 -2.01 11.34 0.54
N GLN A 114 -1.53 12.32 1.30
CA GLN A 114 -1.52 13.68 0.82
C GLN A 114 -0.34 13.82 -0.13
N ALA A 115 -0.56 14.37 -1.29
CA ALA A 115 0.51 14.52 -2.25
C ALA A 115 1.56 15.48 -1.71
N ALA A 116 2.80 15.23 -2.05
CA ALA A 116 3.88 16.05 -1.60
C ALA A 116 3.80 17.33 -2.41
N GLY A 117 3.60 18.38 -1.75
CA GLY A 117 3.36 19.58 -2.41
C GLY A 117 4.44 20.40 -2.88
#